data_e46b2e47b93d278769cc7e679edee0af
#
_entry.id   e46b2e47b93d278769cc7e679edee0af
#
_cell.length_a   1.000
_cell.length_b   1.000
_cell.length_c   1.000
_cell.angle_alpha   90.00
_cell.angle_beta   90.00
_cell.angle_gamma   90.00
#
_symmetry.space_group_name_H-M   'P 1'
#
loop_
_entity.id
_entity.type
_entity.pdbx_description
1 polymer ?
#
loop_
_entity_poly.entity_id
_entity_poly.type
_entity_poly.pdbx_seq_one_letter_code
_entity_poly.pdbx_strand_id
1 'polypeptide(L)'
;VLNEGQYAFRSLDINNGLSQNTVHAILQDKQGFMWFGTKDGLDRYDGISFRTFMKESGTLGNNFITSLYEDNLGQIWIGTDVGLYVYCPQMEKVRHFTLISNSNIDIDCTVNLITGDQKGGIWVVTQTRGIFYYNPQDSQLVNYQSDGSGTLNLKTSGQLYFDSDDVCWLDIRDGNLYYSKDKLKTLTPIFPEYSKVSFRDEYIYKLLPGPYNCMYVGTVFGLKEVNLTNKTIRTLLSKDELGGDIYIRELAFYSDDELWIGTESGLYIYNLHTA
;
A
#
# COMPACT_ATOMS: atom_id res chain seq x y z
N VAL A 1 -12.08 19.45 -11.12
CA VAL A 1 -11.46 20.63 -11.73
C VAL A 1 -10.70 21.36 -10.63
N LEU A 2 -9.37 21.43 -10.74
CA LEU A 2 -8.55 22.22 -9.81
C LEU A 2 -8.96 23.69 -9.93
N ASN A 3 -9.42 24.31 -8.84
CA ASN A 3 -9.50 25.76 -8.76
C ASN A 3 -8.06 26.30 -8.79
N GLU A 4 -7.66 26.91 -9.89
CA GLU A 4 -6.38 27.59 -10.02
C GLU A 4 -6.24 28.61 -8.89
N GLY A 5 -5.30 28.38 -7.98
CA GLY A 5 -4.98 29.31 -6.88
C GLY A 5 -5.16 28.77 -5.46
N GLN A 6 -5.75 27.59 -5.28
CA GLN A 6 -5.97 27.05 -3.93
C GLN A 6 -4.73 26.25 -3.42
N TYR A 7 -3.90 25.73 -4.32
CA TYR A 7 -2.72 24.91 -3.97
C TYR A 7 -1.46 25.40 -4.69
N ALA A 8 -0.34 25.44 -3.96
CA ALA A 8 0.98 25.69 -4.52
C ALA A 8 1.78 24.36 -4.56
N PHE A 9 2.24 23.99 -5.74
CA PHE A 9 3.03 22.78 -5.93
C PHE A 9 4.50 23.12 -6.12
N ARG A 10 5.38 22.34 -5.50
CA ARG A 10 6.82 22.31 -5.75
C ARG A 10 7.20 20.93 -6.24
N SER A 11 7.88 20.87 -7.37
CA SER A 11 8.44 19.61 -7.89
C SER A 11 9.76 19.29 -7.20
N LEU A 12 9.96 18.02 -6.88
CA LEU A 12 11.23 17.43 -6.49
C LEU A 12 11.59 16.37 -7.51
N ASP A 13 12.72 16.50 -8.18
CA ASP A 13 13.18 15.63 -9.24
C ASP A 13 14.67 15.30 -9.13
N ILE A 14 15.23 14.62 -10.12
CA ILE A 14 16.66 14.28 -10.15
C ILE A 14 17.57 15.52 -10.08
N ASN A 15 17.13 16.69 -10.56
CA ASN A 15 17.92 17.93 -10.47
C ASN A 15 17.98 18.47 -9.03
N ASN A 16 17.05 18.04 -8.18
CA ASN A 16 17.05 18.37 -6.76
C ASN A 16 17.78 17.32 -5.90
N GLY A 17 18.21 16.19 -6.51
CA GLY A 17 18.95 15.14 -5.83
C GLY A 17 18.16 13.85 -5.58
N LEU A 18 16.94 13.73 -6.12
CA LEU A 18 16.20 12.47 -6.12
C LEU A 18 16.93 11.44 -6.99
N SER A 19 16.99 10.18 -6.58
CA SER A 19 17.71 9.12 -7.31
C SER A 19 17.08 8.82 -8.67
N GLN A 20 15.73 8.87 -8.76
CA GLN A 20 15.01 8.65 -10.01
C GLN A 20 13.60 9.26 -9.94
N ASN A 21 13.08 9.79 -11.06
CA ASN A 21 11.78 10.48 -11.11
C ASN A 21 10.57 9.56 -10.95
N THR A 22 10.72 8.26 -11.17
CA THR A 22 9.64 7.30 -10.96
C THR A 22 9.59 6.87 -9.50
N VAL A 23 8.71 7.49 -8.74
CA VAL A 23 8.49 7.22 -7.32
C VAL A 23 7.32 6.24 -7.16
N HIS A 24 7.55 5.11 -6.52
CA HIS A 24 6.56 4.08 -6.26
C HIS A 24 5.98 4.12 -4.85
N ALA A 25 6.75 4.64 -3.89
CA ALA A 25 6.33 4.74 -2.51
C ALA A 25 6.81 6.05 -1.88
N ILE A 26 5.94 6.67 -1.08
CA ILE A 26 6.25 7.86 -0.30
C ILE A 26 5.83 7.61 1.14
N LEU A 27 6.68 8.00 2.07
CA LEU A 27 6.41 7.90 3.50
C LEU A 27 6.99 9.13 4.22
N GLN A 28 6.21 9.73 5.12
CA GLN A 28 6.75 10.66 6.11
C GLN A 28 6.91 9.92 7.42
N ASP A 29 8.13 9.86 7.94
CA ASP A 29 8.39 9.22 9.22
C ASP A 29 8.03 10.12 10.42
N LYS A 30 7.96 9.53 11.62
CA LYS A 30 7.63 10.24 12.86
C LYS A 30 8.64 11.34 13.24
N GLN A 31 9.83 11.33 12.64
CA GLN A 31 10.84 12.39 12.81
C GLN A 31 10.65 13.55 11.82
N GLY A 32 9.76 13.39 10.84
CA GLY A 32 9.44 14.39 9.83
C GLY A 32 10.22 14.24 8.52
N PHE A 33 11.13 13.27 8.40
CA PHE A 33 11.81 12.99 7.14
C PHE A 33 10.83 12.43 6.11
N MET A 34 10.99 12.86 4.87
CA MET A 34 10.28 12.28 3.74
C MET A 34 11.13 11.17 3.09
N TRP A 35 10.55 10.01 2.92
CA TRP A 35 11.16 8.88 2.24
C TRP A 35 10.51 8.66 0.88
N PHE A 36 11.35 8.49 -0.14
CA PHE A 36 10.92 8.25 -1.51
C PHE A 36 11.52 6.94 -2.00
N GLY A 37 10.66 5.96 -2.19
CA GLY A 37 11.02 4.70 -2.84
C GLY A 37 10.92 4.84 -4.34
N THR A 38 12.04 4.82 -5.03
CA THR A 38 12.08 5.01 -6.48
C THR A 38 12.36 3.71 -7.22
N LYS A 39 12.33 3.79 -8.56
CA LYS A 39 12.76 2.69 -9.41
C LYS A 39 14.26 2.40 -9.30
N ASP A 40 15.06 3.34 -8.81
CA ASP A 40 16.51 3.21 -8.74
C ASP A 40 17.11 3.82 -7.45
N GLY A 41 16.61 3.38 -6.31
CA GLY A 41 17.11 3.74 -4.98
C GLY A 41 16.03 4.18 -4.00
N LEU A 42 16.44 4.27 -2.75
CA LEU A 42 15.66 4.82 -1.65
C LEU A 42 16.27 6.14 -1.23
N ASP A 43 15.46 7.19 -1.24
CA ASP A 43 15.89 8.54 -0.85
C ASP A 43 15.21 8.97 0.44
N ARG A 44 15.99 9.57 1.35
CA ARG A 44 15.50 10.27 2.54
C ARG A 44 15.76 11.77 2.40
N TYR A 45 14.73 12.58 2.52
CA TYR A 45 14.75 14.03 2.39
C TYR A 45 14.49 14.72 3.73
N ASP A 46 15.34 15.64 4.12
CA ASP A 46 15.26 16.39 5.38
C ASP A 46 14.59 17.78 5.23
N GLY A 47 14.05 18.09 4.05
CA GLY A 47 13.52 19.41 3.69
C GLY A 47 14.53 20.28 2.91
N ILE A 48 15.80 19.90 2.88
CA ILE A 48 16.89 20.64 2.24
C ILE A 48 17.65 19.75 1.26
N SER A 49 18.04 18.54 1.69
CA SER A 49 18.91 17.63 0.93
C SER A 49 18.41 16.20 0.96
N PHE A 50 18.83 15.44 -0.06
CA PHE A 50 18.59 14.03 -0.15
C PHE A 50 19.77 13.20 0.37
N ARG A 51 19.48 12.13 1.11
CA ARG A 51 20.40 11.03 1.39
C ARG A 51 19.89 9.79 0.67
N THR A 52 20.69 9.27 -0.25
CA THR A 52 20.32 8.13 -1.08
C THR A 52 20.94 6.83 -0.57
N PHE A 53 20.16 5.75 -0.59
CA PHE A 53 20.57 4.38 -0.30
C PHE A 53 20.42 3.57 -1.58
N MET A 54 21.52 2.95 -2.02
CA MET A 54 21.59 2.19 -3.28
C MET A 54 22.42 0.92 -3.11
N LYS A 55 22.21 -0.03 -4.00
CA LYS A 55 22.97 -1.27 -4.07
C LYS A 55 24.44 -1.02 -4.36
N GLU A 56 24.74 -0.12 -5.29
CA GLU A 56 26.09 0.24 -5.72
C GLU A 56 26.93 0.85 -4.59
N SER A 57 26.28 1.56 -3.68
CA SER A 57 26.94 2.09 -2.48
C SER A 57 27.05 1.08 -1.34
N GLY A 58 26.51 -0.14 -1.51
CA GLY A 58 26.46 -1.19 -0.49
C GLY A 58 25.51 -0.85 0.68
N THR A 59 24.66 0.14 0.53
CA THR A 59 23.73 0.58 1.57
C THR A 59 22.35 -0.04 1.46
N LEU A 60 22.02 -0.66 0.31
CA LEU A 60 20.77 -1.35 0.03
C LEU A 60 21.08 -2.60 -0.82
N GLY A 61 20.27 -3.64 -0.74
CA GLY A 61 20.50 -4.86 -1.54
C GLY A 61 19.83 -4.86 -2.91
N ASN A 62 18.80 -4.03 -3.09
CA ASN A 62 18.06 -3.88 -4.34
C ASN A 62 17.55 -2.46 -4.49
N ASN A 63 17.64 -1.88 -5.72
CA ASN A 63 17.31 -0.48 -5.97
C ASN A 63 15.83 -0.24 -6.27
N PHE A 64 15.10 -1.24 -6.75
CA PHE A 64 13.69 -1.05 -7.13
C PHE A 64 12.80 -1.13 -5.88
N ILE A 65 12.43 0.02 -5.34
CA ILE A 65 11.61 0.12 -4.14
C ILE A 65 10.14 0.11 -4.52
N THR A 66 9.37 -0.75 -3.88
CA THR A 66 7.95 -0.95 -4.19
C THR A 66 7.01 -0.48 -3.08
N SER A 67 7.46 -0.56 -1.82
CA SER A 67 6.62 -0.21 -0.66
C SER A 67 7.46 0.24 0.51
N LEU A 68 6.91 1.16 1.31
CA LEU A 68 7.52 1.68 2.54
C LEU A 68 6.51 1.63 3.69
N TYR A 69 6.97 1.30 4.88
CA TYR A 69 6.15 1.32 6.09
C TYR A 69 7.02 1.65 7.32
N GLU A 70 6.57 2.54 8.20
CA GLU A 70 7.22 2.82 9.49
C GLU A 70 6.53 2.04 10.60
N ASP A 71 7.28 1.25 11.35
CA ASP A 71 6.76 0.52 12.50
C ASP A 71 6.69 1.35 13.79
N ASN A 72 6.20 0.73 14.86
CA ASN A 72 6.08 1.40 16.16
C ASN A 72 7.43 1.73 16.82
N LEU A 73 8.52 1.13 16.36
CA LEU A 73 9.89 1.39 16.84
C LEU A 73 10.60 2.46 15.99
N GLY A 74 9.93 3.01 14.98
CA GLY A 74 10.49 3.98 14.02
C GLY A 74 11.43 3.34 13.00
N GLN A 75 11.40 2.02 12.83
CA GLN A 75 12.12 1.35 11.76
C GLN A 75 11.34 1.49 10.46
N ILE A 76 12.05 1.76 9.34
CA ILE A 76 11.42 1.82 8.02
C ILE A 76 11.59 0.47 7.34
N TRP A 77 10.48 -0.19 7.11
CA TRP A 77 10.39 -1.42 6.34
C TRP A 77 10.34 -1.08 4.85
N ILE A 78 11.16 -1.75 4.06
CA ILE A 78 11.43 -1.41 2.66
C ILE A 78 11.17 -2.64 1.82
N GLY A 79 10.10 -2.63 1.05
CA GLY A 79 9.79 -3.63 0.04
C GLY A 79 10.50 -3.33 -1.26
N THR A 80 11.01 -4.34 -1.92
CA THR A 80 11.66 -4.23 -3.23
C THR A 80 11.10 -5.27 -4.21
N ASP A 81 11.53 -5.22 -5.47
CA ASP A 81 11.19 -6.26 -6.45
C ASP A 81 11.85 -7.61 -6.14
N VAL A 82 12.91 -7.62 -5.31
CA VAL A 82 13.54 -8.84 -4.77
C VAL A 82 13.95 -8.62 -3.32
N GLY A 83 13.05 -8.99 -2.40
CA GLY A 83 13.38 -9.02 -0.99
C GLY A 83 12.81 -7.89 -0.13
N LEU A 84 12.96 -8.08 1.16
CA LEU A 84 12.51 -7.19 2.22
C LEU A 84 13.71 -6.67 3.01
N TYR A 85 13.74 -5.37 3.25
CA TYR A 85 14.80 -4.70 3.98
C TYR A 85 14.24 -3.85 5.11
N VAL A 86 15.09 -3.52 6.10
CA VAL A 86 14.72 -2.67 7.23
C VAL A 86 15.81 -1.64 7.48
N TYR A 87 15.44 -0.36 7.46
CA TYR A 87 16.29 0.71 7.94
C TYR A 87 16.13 0.86 9.45
N CYS A 88 17.26 0.83 10.16
CA CYS A 88 17.33 1.01 11.60
C CYS A 88 17.85 2.41 11.93
N PRO A 89 17.01 3.34 12.45
CA PRO A 89 17.44 4.74 12.70
C PRO A 89 18.63 4.85 13.65
N GLN A 90 18.69 4.00 14.70
CA GLN A 90 19.75 4.03 15.71
C GLN A 90 21.14 3.69 15.13
N MET A 91 21.18 2.90 14.06
CA MET A 91 22.42 2.50 13.36
C MET A 91 22.63 3.29 12.07
N GLU A 92 21.63 4.02 11.61
CA GLU A 92 21.57 4.67 10.29
C GLU A 92 21.90 3.74 9.12
N LYS A 93 21.48 2.49 9.22
CA LYS A 93 21.78 1.43 8.25
C LYS A 93 20.54 0.67 7.81
N VAL A 94 20.53 0.29 6.54
CA VAL A 94 19.60 -0.68 5.98
C VAL A 94 20.20 -2.08 6.15
N ARG A 95 19.39 -3.05 6.52
CA ARG A 95 19.75 -4.46 6.57
C ARG A 95 18.72 -5.29 5.81
N HIS A 96 19.18 -6.40 5.22
CA HIS A 96 18.27 -7.40 4.67
C HIS A 96 17.45 -8.02 5.81
N PHE A 97 16.16 -8.19 5.62
CA PHE A 97 15.32 -8.86 6.60
C PHE A 97 15.36 -10.37 6.35
N THR A 98 16.05 -11.08 7.21
CA THR A 98 16.13 -12.53 7.20
C THR A 98 15.80 -13.03 8.59
N LEU A 99 14.84 -13.93 8.72
CA LEU A 99 14.61 -14.64 9.97
C LEU A 99 15.40 -15.94 9.99
N ILE A 100 16.31 -16.03 10.92
CA ILE A 100 17.02 -17.26 11.26
C ILE A 100 16.11 -18.04 12.23
N SER A 101 15.13 -18.74 11.71
CA SER A 101 14.43 -19.81 12.41
C SER A 101 14.92 -21.16 11.87
N ASN A 102 14.46 -22.28 12.44
CA ASN A 102 14.83 -23.64 12.01
C ASN A 102 14.60 -23.94 10.51
N SER A 103 13.94 -23.05 9.80
CA SER A 103 13.87 -22.96 8.35
C SER A 103 14.16 -21.51 7.98
N ASN A 104 15.29 -21.23 7.34
CA ASN A 104 15.58 -19.90 6.80
C ASN A 104 14.45 -19.48 5.85
N ILE A 105 13.50 -18.72 6.37
CA ILE A 105 12.42 -18.15 5.55
C ILE A 105 12.92 -16.78 5.13
N ASP A 106 13.27 -16.66 3.87
CA ASP A 106 13.63 -15.42 3.22
C ASP A 106 12.49 -14.99 2.29
N ILE A 107 12.21 -13.69 2.27
CA ILE A 107 11.26 -13.08 1.32
C ILE A 107 12.09 -12.66 0.11
N ASP A 108 12.30 -13.57 -0.83
CA ASP A 108 13.16 -13.46 -2.01
C ASP A 108 12.34 -13.19 -3.30
N CYS A 109 11.23 -12.51 -3.16
CA CYS A 109 10.33 -12.18 -4.26
C CYS A 109 9.84 -10.73 -4.14
N THR A 110 9.13 -10.26 -5.16
CA THR A 110 8.56 -8.91 -5.15
C THR A 110 7.60 -8.72 -3.98
N VAL A 111 7.88 -7.69 -3.19
CA VAL A 111 7.01 -7.19 -2.11
C VAL A 111 6.09 -6.14 -2.70
N ASN A 112 4.79 -6.41 -2.74
CA ASN A 112 3.81 -5.49 -3.30
C ASN A 112 3.37 -4.40 -2.29
N LEU A 113 3.24 -4.79 -1.02
CA LEU A 113 2.75 -3.91 0.03
C LEU A 113 3.32 -4.32 1.39
N ILE A 114 3.63 -3.32 2.21
CA ILE A 114 3.92 -3.50 3.64
C ILE A 114 2.95 -2.64 4.43
N THR A 115 2.35 -3.20 5.47
CA THR A 115 1.45 -2.49 6.39
C THR A 115 1.57 -3.05 7.79
N GLY A 116 1.00 -2.38 8.78
CA GLY A 116 0.95 -2.85 10.16
C GLY A 116 -0.46 -3.07 10.66
N ASP A 117 -0.62 -3.94 11.65
CA ASP A 117 -1.85 -4.05 12.43
C ASP A 117 -1.79 -3.15 13.68
N GLN A 118 -2.91 -3.02 14.39
CA GLN A 118 -3.01 -2.17 15.58
C GLN A 118 -2.17 -2.69 16.78
N LYS A 119 -1.68 -3.94 16.70
CA LYS A 119 -0.86 -4.58 17.74
C LYS A 119 0.65 -4.50 17.43
N GLY A 120 1.01 -3.84 16.34
CA GLY A 120 2.40 -3.66 15.90
C GLY A 120 2.96 -4.85 15.12
N GLY A 121 2.12 -5.76 14.66
CA GLY A 121 2.50 -6.80 13.71
C GLY A 121 2.75 -6.21 12.33
N ILE A 122 3.73 -6.76 11.62
CA ILE A 122 4.11 -6.33 10.27
C ILE A 122 3.55 -7.33 9.26
N TRP A 123 2.83 -6.82 8.29
CA TRP A 123 2.21 -7.60 7.22
C TRP A 123 2.84 -7.27 5.88
N VAL A 124 3.27 -8.29 5.16
CA VAL A 124 3.97 -8.16 3.89
C VAL A 124 3.22 -8.94 2.82
N VAL A 125 2.64 -8.23 1.88
CA VAL A 125 1.97 -8.84 0.71
C VAL A 125 3.00 -9.01 -0.40
N THR A 126 3.15 -10.24 -0.89
CA THR A 126 4.09 -10.56 -1.96
C THR A 126 3.37 -10.87 -3.26
N GLN A 127 4.09 -10.78 -4.37
CA GLN A 127 3.52 -11.02 -5.69
C GLN A 127 3.06 -12.47 -5.92
N THR A 128 3.79 -13.45 -5.35
CA THR A 128 3.59 -14.88 -5.68
C THR A 128 3.63 -15.82 -4.50
N ARG A 129 4.06 -15.36 -3.31
CA ARG A 129 4.28 -16.22 -2.13
C ARG A 129 3.26 -16.02 -1.02
N GLY A 130 2.21 -15.27 -1.26
CA GLY A 130 1.16 -15.00 -0.28
C GLY A 130 1.45 -13.80 0.62
N ILE A 131 0.88 -13.83 1.79
CA ILE A 131 0.98 -12.79 2.80
C ILE A 131 1.81 -13.30 3.95
N PHE A 132 2.86 -12.57 4.29
CA PHE A 132 3.67 -12.85 5.49
C PHE A 132 3.24 -11.95 6.64
N TYR A 133 3.16 -12.51 7.82
CA TYR A 133 2.97 -11.81 9.07
C TYR A 133 4.19 -12.00 9.96
N TYR A 134 4.79 -10.91 10.37
CA TYR A 134 5.88 -10.90 11.33
C TYR A 134 5.44 -10.22 12.63
N ASN A 135 5.62 -10.92 13.76
CA ASN A 135 5.41 -10.34 15.07
C ASN A 135 6.77 -9.97 15.69
N PRO A 136 7.07 -8.66 15.87
CA PRO A 136 8.35 -8.23 16.43
C PRO A 136 8.57 -8.66 17.90
N GLN A 137 7.51 -8.92 18.66
CA GLN A 137 7.59 -9.24 20.08
C GLN A 137 8.17 -10.64 20.35
N ASP A 138 7.82 -11.62 19.53
CA ASP A 138 8.25 -13.02 19.67
C ASP A 138 9.07 -13.50 18.47
N SER A 139 9.34 -12.60 17.52
CA SER A 139 10.07 -12.88 16.27
C SER A 139 9.47 -14.02 15.45
N GLN A 140 8.15 -14.23 15.55
CA GLN A 140 7.45 -15.21 14.75
C GLN A 140 7.17 -14.67 13.34
N LEU A 141 7.43 -15.51 12.33
CA LEU A 141 7.03 -15.27 10.94
C LEU A 141 6.06 -16.36 10.50
N VAL A 142 4.90 -15.96 10.01
CA VAL A 142 3.86 -16.84 9.47
C VAL A 142 3.65 -16.50 8.00
N ASN A 143 3.52 -17.50 7.14
CA ASN A 143 3.18 -17.30 5.74
C ASN A 143 1.77 -17.85 5.46
N TYR A 144 0.87 -16.95 5.06
CA TYR A 144 -0.48 -17.29 4.64
C TYR A 144 -0.51 -17.40 3.11
N GLN A 145 -0.71 -18.62 2.61
CA GLN A 145 -0.87 -18.91 1.17
C GLN A 145 -2.33 -19.21 0.79
N SER A 146 -3.15 -19.51 1.77
CA SER A 146 -4.60 -19.70 1.68
C SER A 146 -5.25 -19.25 2.99
N ASP A 147 -6.56 -19.06 2.98
CA ASP A 147 -7.34 -18.92 4.22
C ASP A 147 -7.29 -20.20 5.06
N GLY A 148 -7.82 -20.15 6.29
CA GLY A 148 -7.81 -21.30 7.20
C GLY A 148 -8.59 -22.52 6.71
N SER A 149 -9.52 -22.35 5.76
CA SER A 149 -10.23 -23.44 5.09
C SER A 149 -9.44 -24.05 3.93
N GLY A 150 -8.40 -23.37 3.44
CA GLY A 150 -7.66 -23.75 2.24
C GLY A 150 -8.41 -23.49 0.92
N THR A 151 -9.54 -22.79 0.98
CA THR A 151 -10.40 -22.55 -0.18
C THR A 151 -9.97 -21.34 -0.98
N LEU A 152 -9.56 -20.24 -0.31
CA LEU A 152 -9.18 -19.01 -0.96
C LEU A 152 -7.67 -18.91 -1.13
N ASN A 153 -7.23 -18.53 -2.31
CA ASN A 153 -5.83 -18.41 -2.67
C ASN A 153 -5.30 -17.01 -2.30
N LEU A 154 -4.36 -16.92 -1.37
CA LEU A 154 -3.72 -15.68 -0.94
C LEU A 154 -2.38 -15.42 -1.64
N LYS A 155 -1.92 -16.30 -2.52
CA LYS A 155 -0.60 -16.16 -3.20
C LYS A 155 -0.52 -14.93 -4.10
N THR A 156 -1.67 -14.48 -4.62
CA THR A 156 -1.77 -13.35 -5.54
C THR A 156 -2.53 -12.17 -4.95
N SER A 157 -2.52 -12.01 -3.64
CA SER A 157 -3.21 -10.90 -2.97
C SER A 157 -2.73 -9.54 -3.49
N GLY A 158 -3.66 -8.59 -3.60
CA GLY A 158 -3.40 -7.23 -4.03
C GLY A 158 -3.21 -6.27 -2.87
N GLN A 159 -4.28 -5.70 -2.38
CA GLN A 159 -4.28 -4.72 -1.28
C GLN A 159 -4.64 -5.37 0.05
N LEU A 160 -4.09 -4.83 1.14
CA LEU A 160 -4.36 -5.24 2.50
C LEU A 160 -4.33 -4.02 3.41
N TYR A 161 -5.33 -3.87 4.26
CA TYR A 161 -5.46 -2.75 5.18
C TYR A 161 -6.04 -3.21 6.52
N PHE A 162 -5.63 -2.60 7.63
CA PHE A 162 -6.20 -2.80 8.96
C PHE A 162 -6.90 -1.54 9.43
N ASP A 163 -8.15 -1.65 9.85
CA ASP A 163 -8.90 -0.54 10.45
C ASP A 163 -8.59 -0.36 11.94
N SER A 164 -9.23 0.63 12.57
CA SER A 164 -9.05 0.95 13.99
C SER A 164 -9.46 -0.20 14.93
N ASP A 165 -10.32 -1.09 14.49
CA ASP A 165 -10.80 -2.26 15.24
C ASP A 165 -9.95 -3.52 14.98
N ASP A 166 -8.83 -3.36 14.26
CA ASP A 166 -7.91 -4.45 13.86
C ASP A 166 -8.57 -5.45 12.90
N VAL A 167 -9.61 -5.03 12.19
CA VAL A 167 -10.21 -5.81 11.11
C VAL A 167 -9.35 -5.66 9.86
N CYS A 168 -8.92 -6.78 9.31
CA CYS A 168 -8.18 -6.83 8.07
C CYS A 168 -9.14 -6.79 6.88
N TRP A 169 -8.92 -5.86 5.95
CA TRP A 169 -9.62 -5.72 4.69
C TRP A 169 -8.66 -6.05 3.55
N LEU A 170 -9.06 -6.87 2.59
CA LEU A 170 -8.15 -7.30 1.53
C LEU A 170 -8.85 -7.60 0.21
N ASP A 171 -8.08 -7.47 -0.86
CA ASP A 171 -8.35 -7.94 -2.20
C ASP A 171 -7.45 -9.15 -2.50
N ILE A 172 -8.03 -10.25 -2.95
CA ILE A 172 -7.31 -11.45 -3.40
C ILE A 172 -7.35 -11.64 -4.92
N ARG A 173 -7.74 -10.59 -5.64
CA ARG A 173 -7.81 -10.53 -7.12
C ARG A 173 -8.77 -11.52 -7.76
N ASP A 174 -9.80 -11.91 -7.04
CA ASP A 174 -10.90 -12.75 -7.55
C ASP A 174 -12.15 -11.94 -7.90
N GLY A 175 -12.07 -10.61 -7.77
CA GLY A 175 -13.17 -9.69 -8.04
C GLY A 175 -14.09 -9.44 -6.85
N ASN A 176 -13.68 -9.80 -5.64
CA ASN A 176 -14.39 -9.48 -4.41
C ASN A 176 -13.46 -8.81 -3.40
N LEU A 177 -14.05 -8.12 -2.43
CA LEU A 177 -13.37 -7.66 -1.23
C LEU A 177 -13.71 -8.55 -0.06
N TYR A 178 -12.73 -8.81 0.78
CA TYR A 178 -12.86 -9.65 1.95
C TYR A 178 -12.49 -8.90 3.21
N TYR A 179 -13.00 -9.36 4.33
CA TYR A 179 -12.52 -8.96 5.64
C TYR A 179 -12.25 -10.18 6.54
N SER A 180 -11.34 -9.99 7.48
CA SER A 180 -10.96 -10.98 8.49
C SER A 180 -10.81 -10.31 9.85
N LYS A 181 -11.29 -10.98 10.91
CA LYS A 181 -11.16 -10.54 12.30
C LYS A 181 -10.20 -11.43 13.10
N ASP A 182 -9.62 -12.44 12.47
CA ASP A 182 -8.87 -13.53 13.11
C ASP A 182 -7.54 -13.82 12.41
N LYS A 183 -6.89 -12.77 11.90
CA LYS A 183 -5.58 -12.84 11.21
C LYS A 183 -5.61 -13.81 10.02
N LEU A 184 -6.52 -13.60 9.10
CA LEU A 184 -6.68 -14.35 7.85
C LEU A 184 -7.04 -15.84 8.01
N LYS A 185 -7.42 -16.29 9.22
CA LYS A 185 -7.92 -17.67 9.39
C LYS A 185 -9.28 -17.86 8.75
N THR A 186 -10.14 -16.83 8.84
CA THR A 186 -11.45 -16.80 8.19
C THR A 186 -11.55 -15.55 7.33
N LEU A 187 -11.86 -15.73 6.06
CA LEU A 187 -12.14 -14.63 5.14
C LEU A 187 -13.63 -14.59 4.82
N THR A 188 -14.24 -13.45 5.12
CA THR A 188 -15.65 -13.22 4.83
C THR A 188 -15.78 -12.28 3.63
N PRO A 189 -16.44 -12.69 2.53
CA PRO A 189 -16.66 -11.80 1.39
C PRO A 189 -17.62 -10.68 1.77
N ILE A 190 -17.35 -9.45 1.30
CA ILE A 190 -18.30 -8.34 1.44
C ILE A 190 -19.56 -8.61 0.64
N PHE A 191 -19.40 -9.20 -0.56
CA PHE A 191 -20.48 -9.56 -1.47
C PHE A 191 -20.62 -11.08 -1.52
N PRO A 192 -21.50 -11.69 -0.66
CA PRO A 192 -21.57 -13.15 -0.51
C PRO A 192 -22.13 -13.88 -1.74
N GLU A 193 -22.91 -13.20 -2.59
CA GLU A 193 -23.32 -13.74 -3.87
C GLU A 193 -22.50 -13.10 -4.98
N TYR A 194 -22.05 -13.90 -5.95
CA TYR A 194 -21.47 -13.41 -7.21
C TYR A 194 -22.55 -12.62 -7.99
N SER A 195 -23.08 -11.60 -7.35
CA SER A 195 -24.04 -10.68 -7.92
C SER A 195 -23.33 -9.80 -8.95
N LYS A 196 -24.11 -9.14 -9.78
CA LYS A 196 -23.69 -8.18 -10.83
C LYS A 196 -22.87 -6.99 -10.30
N VAL A 197 -22.56 -6.97 -9.00
CA VAL A 197 -21.88 -5.92 -8.27
C VAL A 197 -20.58 -6.49 -7.72
N SER A 198 -19.54 -6.56 -8.54
CA SER A 198 -18.22 -7.04 -8.14
C SER A 198 -17.15 -6.29 -8.92
N PHE A 199 -15.92 -6.40 -8.46
CA PHE A 199 -14.73 -5.91 -9.19
C PHE A 199 -14.20 -6.94 -10.18
N ARG A 200 -15.07 -7.79 -10.75
CA ARG A 200 -14.72 -9.03 -11.45
C ARG A 200 -13.73 -8.87 -12.59
N ASP A 201 -13.77 -7.74 -13.27
CA ASP A 201 -12.89 -7.45 -14.41
C ASP A 201 -12.01 -6.22 -14.10
N GLU A 202 -11.93 -5.85 -12.81
CA GLU A 202 -11.24 -4.65 -12.36
C GLU A 202 -10.03 -5.02 -11.51
N TYR A 203 -8.90 -4.44 -11.87
CA TYR A 203 -7.72 -4.50 -11.04
C TYR A 203 -7.82 -3.41 -9.96
N ILE A 204 -7.78 -3.81 -8.68
CA ILE A 204 -7.75 -2.89 -7.55
C ILE A 204 -6.31 -2.49 -7.28
N TYR A 205 -6.03 -1.20 -7.38
CA TYR A 205 -4.72 -0.64 -7.08
C TYR A 205 -4.61 -0.07 -5.68
N LYS A 206 -5.71 0.46 -5.15
CA LYS A 206 -5.73 1.06 -3.82
C LYS A 206 -7.05 0.83 -3.10
N LEU A 207 -6.94 0.48 -1.82
CA LEU A 207 -8.03 0.52 -0.85
C LEU A 207 -7.74 1.64 0.14
N LEU A 208 -8.69 2.52 0.35
CA LEU A 208 -8.61 3.59 1.32
C LEU A 208 -9.91 3.64 2.13
N PRO A 209 -9.88 3.35 3.44
CA PRO A 209 -11.03 3.58 4.29
C PRO A 209 -11.29 5.08 4.41
N GLY A 210 -12.54 5.45 4.51
CA GLY A 210 -12.93 6.84 4.59
C GLY A 210 -14.13 7.07 5.50
N PRO A 211 -14.66 8.28 5.51
CA PRO A 211 -15.80 8.65 6.32
C PRO A 211 -17.04 7.80 6.01
N TYR A 212 -18.05 7.88 6.89
CA TYR A 212 -19.39 7.28 6.72
C TYR A 212 -19.39 5.74 6.57
N ASN A 213 -18.39 5.05 7.15
CA ASN A 213 -18.22 3.61 7.05
C ASN A 213 -18.14 3.14 5.57
N CYS A 214 -17.38 3.86 4.78
CA CYS A 214 -17.13 3.56 3.38
C CYS A 214 -15.67 3.19 3.14
N MET A 215 -15.45 2.33 2.12
CA MET A 215 -14.16 2.03 1.54
C MET A 215 -14.09 2.64 0.14
N TYR A 216 -13.08 3.44 -0.12
CA TYR A 216 -12.80 3.99 -1.44
C TYR A 216 -11.83 3.09 -2.18
N VAL A 217 -12.17 2.76 -3.41
CA VAL A 217 -11.47 1.75 -4.21
C VAL A 217 -11.02 2.37 -5.52
N GLY A 218 -9.72 2.51 -5.67
CA GLY A 218 -9.06 2.93 -6.91
C GLY A 218 -8.83 1.74 -7.83
N THR A 219 -9.38 1.79 -9.04
CA THR A 219 -9.30 0.70 -10.02
C THR A 219 -8.75 1.18 -11.36
N VAL A 220 -8.61 0.24 -12.31
CA VAL A 220 -8.29 0.55 -13.73
C VAL A 220 -9.41 1.31 -14.43
N PHE A 221 -10.64 1.28 -13.90
CA PHE A 221 -11.83 1.87 -14.53
C PHE A 221 -12.38 3.07 -13.78
N GLY A 222 -11.69 3.55 -12.76
CA GLY A 222 -12.07 4.73 -12.02
C GLY A 222 -12.17 4.53 -10.50
N LEU A 223 -12.85 5.47 -9.85
CA LEU A 223 -13.04 5.51 -8.40
C LEU A 223 -14.41 4.94 -8.02
N LYS A 224 -14.41 4.02 -7.07
CA LYS A 224 -15.62 3.46 -6.50
C LYS A 224 -15.67 3.66 -4.99
N GLU A 225 -16.89 3.79 -4.48
CA GLU A 225 -17.21 3.78 -3.06
C GLU A 225 -17.95 2.48 -2.72
N VAL A 226 -17.47 1.78 -1.72
CA VAL A 226 -18.11 0.61 -1.13
C VAL A 226 -18.66 1.01 0.23
N ASN A 227 -19.97 1.04 0.38
CA ASN A 227 -20.59 1.23 1.69
C ASN A 227 -20.57 -0.11 2.45
N LEU A 228 -19.86 -0.13 3.59
CA LEU A 228 -19.64 -1.35 4.36
C LEU A 228 -20.86 -1.76 5.21
N THR A 229 -21.80 -0.83 5.44
CA THR A 229 -23.03 -1.10 6.20
C THR A 229 -24.07 -1.84 5.36
N ASN A 230 -24.41 -1.27 4.21
CA ASN A 230 -25.47 -1.82 3.34
C ASN A 230 -24.91 -2.68 2.20
N LYS A 231 -23.60 -2.81 2.09
CA LYS A 231 -22.87 -3.62 1.10
C LYS A 231 -23.23 -3.24 -0.34
N THR A 232 -23.22 -1.95 -0.62
CA THR A 232 -23.45 -1.41 -1.97
C THR A 232 -22.17 -0.82 -2.55
N ILE A 233 -22.04 -0.86 -3.87
CA ILE A 233 -20.96 -0.19 -4.62
C ILE A 233 -21.59 0.95 -5.43
N ARG A 234 -20.94 2.11 -5.38
CA ARG A 234 -21.26 3.26 -6.23
C ARG A 234 -20.01 3.69 -6.98
N THR A 235 -20.11 3.90 -8.30
CA THR A 235 -19.05 4.55 -9.06
C THR A 235 -19.13 6.05 -8.80
N LEU A 236 -18.03 6.62 -8.32
CA LEU A 236 -17.91 8.06 -8.06
C LEU A 236 -17.33 8.79 -9.28
N LEU A 237 -16.31 8.20 -9.90
CA LEU A 237 -15.70 8.68 -11.13
C LEU A 237 -15.47 7.49 -12.06
N SER A 238 -16.05 7.54 -13.23
CA SER A 238 -15.83 6.56 -14.28
C SER A 238 -14.56 6.91 -15.08
N LYS A 239 -14.04 5.93 -15.82
CA LYS A 239 -12.93 6.16 -16.74
C LYS A 239 -13.24 7.22 -17.81
N ASP A 240 -14.49 7.32 -18.25
CA ASP A 240 -14.92 8.27 -19.27
C ASP A 240 -14.89 9.72 -18.74
N GLU A 241 -15.28 9.93 -17.47
CA GLU A 241 -15.20 11.23 -16.79
C GLU A 241 -13.75 11.66 -16.53
N LEU A 242 -12.85 10.71 -16.39
CA LEU A 242 -11.41 10.94 -16.21
C LEU A 242 -10.66 11.06 -17.54
N GLY A 243 -11.34 10.93 -18.69
CA GLY A 243 -10.75 11.14 -20.03
C GLY A 243 -10.13 9.89 -20.65
N GLY A 244 -10.52 8.70 -20.23
CA GLY A 244 -10.08 7.42 -20.79
C GLY A 244 -9.49 6.44 -19.76
N ASP A 245 -8.56 5.58 -20.19
CA ASP A 245 -7.94 4.57 -19.33
C ASP A 245 -6.97 5.25 -18.33
N ILE A 246 -7.52 5.73 -17.24
CA ILE A 246 -6.78 6.36 -16.15
C ILE A 246 -6.73 5.40 -14.96
N TYR A 247 -5.56 4.82 -14.74
CA TYR A 247 -5.30 3.96 -13.61
C TYR A 247 -5.16 4.80 -12.33
N ILE A 248 -6.06 4.57 -11.36
CA ILE A 248 -5.93 5.20 -10.03
C ILE A 248 -4.88 4.44 -9.24
N ARG A 249 -3.74 5.06 -9.01
CA ARG A 249 -2.58 4.46 -8.34
C ARG A 249 -2.57 4.71 -6.84
N GLU A 250 -3.05 5.89 -6.43
CA GLU A 250 -3.03 6.29 -5.02
C GLU A 250 -4.26 7.11 -4.68
N LEU A 251 -4.70 6.98 -3.43
CA LEU A 251 -5.81 7.72 -2.84
C LEU A 251 -5.37 8.25 -1.48
N ALA A 252 -5.67 9.49 -1.19
CA ALA A 252 -5.42 10.10 0.12
C ALA A 252 -6.50 11.13 0.46
N PHE A 253 -7.00 11.10 1.69
CA PHE A 253 -7.84 12.18 2.19
C PHE A 253 -6.99 13.36 2.61
N TYR A 254 -7.33 14.55 2.09
CA TYR A 254 -6.82 15.82 2.61
C TYR A 254 -7.66 16.31 3.79
N SER A 255 -8.96 16.05 3.73
CA SER A 255 -9.94 16.26 4.80
C SER A 255 -11.04 15.20 4.68
N ASP A 256 -12.01 15.17 5.61
CA ASP A 256 -13.14 14.24 5.54
C ASP A 256 -13.98 14.39 4.26
N ASP A 257 -13.90 15.54 3.61
CA ASP A 257 -14.70 15.87 2.43
C ASP A 257 -13.89 15.90 1.13
N GLU A 258 -12.56 15.92 1.21
CA GLU A 258 -11.69 16.10 0.05
C GLU A 258 -10.76 14.92 -0.14
N LEU A 259 -10.97 14.19 -1.22
CA LEU A 259 -10.19 13.03 -1.63
C LEU A 259 -9.27 13.42 -2.79
N TRP A 260 -7.97 13.20 -2.60
CA TRP A 260 -6.94 13.35 -3.62
C TRP A 260 -6.72 12.01 -4.32
N ILE A 261 -6.69 12.05 -5.65
CA ILE A 261 -6.65 10.88 -6.51
C ILE A 261 -5.42 10.98 -7.41
N GLY A 262 -4.40 10.19 -7.11
CA GLY A 262 -3.21 10.07 -7.95
C GLY A 262 -3.44 9.08 -9.09
N THR A 263 -3.25 9.52 -10.32
CA THR A 263 -3.41 8.71 -11.52
C THR A 263 -2.17 8.76 -12.40
N GLU A 264 -2.11 7.90 -13.41
CA GLU A 264 -1.02 7.96 -14.42
C GLU A 264 -1.05 9.24 -15.27
N SER A 265 -2.19 9.95 -15.31
CA SER A 265 -2.37 11.16 -16.10
C SER A 265 -2.35 12.44 -15.26
N GLY A 266 -2.17 12.33 -13.95
CA GLY A 266 -2.08 13.48 -13.05
C GLY A 266 -2.84 13.33 -11.74
N LEU A 267 -2.97 14.44 -11.03
CA LEU A 267 -3.65 14.54 -9.74
C LEU A 267 -5.05 15.13 -9.93
N TYR A 268 -6.04 14.45 -9.38
CA TYR A 268 -7.42 14.91 -9.31
C TYR A 268 -7.84 15.14 -7.86
N ILE A 269 -8.76 16.05 -7.65
CA ILE A 269 -9.37 16.33 -6.36
C ILE A 269 -10.87 16.10 -6.48
N TYR A 270 -11.40 15.26 -5.61
CA TYR A 270 -12.81 14.91 -5.56
C TYR A 270 -13.41 15.38 -4.24
N ASN A 271 -14.48 16.16 -4.30
CA ASN A 271 -15.22 16.59 -3.11
C ASN A 271 -16.44 15.68 -2.91
N LEU A 272 -16.55 15.05 -1.74
CA LEU A 272 -17.59 14.07 -1.44
C LEU A 272 -19.00 14.67 -1.35
N HIS A 273 -19.14 15.97 -1.13
CA HIS A 273 -20.44 16.63 -0.95
C HIS A 273 -20.96 17.35 -2.19
N THR A 274 -20.08 17.74 -3.11
CA THR A 274 -20.44 18.57 -4.27
C THR A 274 -20.41 17.82 -5.60
N ALA A 275 -20.13 16.54 -5.57
CA ALA A 275 -20.01 15.68 -6.75
C ALA A 275 -21.32 14.94 -7.05
#